data_8572e5330805b658d7bf57f385f61af4
#
_entry.id   8572e5330805b658d7bf57f385f61af4
#
_cell.length_a   1.000
_cell.length_b   1.000
_cell.length_c   1.000
_cell.angle_alpha   90.00
_cell.angle_beta   90.00
_cell.angle_gamma   90.00
#
_symmetry.space_group_name_H-M   'P 1'
#
loop_
_entity.id
_entity.type
_entity.pdbx_description
1 polymer ?
#
loop_
_entity_poly.entity_id
_entity_poly.type
_entity_poly.pdbx_seq_one_letter_code
_entity_poly.pdbx_strand_id
1 'polypeptide(L)'
;LPFIYDYYISKYLDRWVWSRNRALKQRSKSYKKTMEWVESILFAVIAVTIIRVFLFGMYVIPTSSMEKTLLVGDYLYVSKVAYGPAMPNTPLSFPLVHHTMPFSQTKKSFVEWISWPYHRLKGFGHVQRNDAVVFNFPEGDTVVLDDPTANYYDILRQYQLRYGPDRGREALLQQHEIITRPVDKRENYIKRAVALPGDTLQVIHSDVFVNGQPQSRIPNKQYVYFIRTDGTMINPQALEDMGIAQAD
;
A
#
# COMPACT_ATOMS: atom_id res chain seq x y z
N LEU A 1 14.22 1.28 23.26
CA LEU A 1 13.24 2.35 22.94
C LEU A 1 12.94 3.27 24.12
N PRO A 2 12.63 2.81 25.38
CA PRO A 2 12.39 3.73 26.52
C PRO A 2 13.60 4.61 26.84
N PHE A 3 14.83 4.11 26.77
CA PHE A 3 16.04 4.88 27.00
C PHE A 3 16.28 6.00 25.99
N ILE A 4 15.93 5.79 24.71
CA ILE A 4 16.03 6.83 23.67
C ILE A 4 14.97 7.90 23.89
N TYR A 5 13.75 7.50 24.29
CA TYR A 5 12.70 8.43 24.64
C TYR A 5 13.07 9.29 25.86
N ASP A 6 13.49 8.66 26.97
CA ASP A 6 13.86 9.38 28.19
C ASP A 6 15.07 10.30 27.98
N TYR A 7 16.08 9.85 27.25
CA TYR A 7 17.32 10.61 27.14
C TYR A 7 17.25 11.73 26.09
N TYR A 8 16.65 11.49 24.92
CA TYR A 8 16.65 12.46 23.83
C TYR A 8 15.33 13.21 23.66
N ILE A 9 14.21 12.52 23.70
CA ILE A 9 12.91 13.11 23.39
C ILE A 9 12.32 13.78 24.61
N SER A 10 12.26 13.10 25.76
CA SER A 10 11.72 13.66 27.00
C SER A 10 12.54 14.87 27.47
N LYS A 11 13.87 14.75 27.46
CA LYS A 11 14.76 15.84 27.88
C LYS A 11 14.72 17.05 26.94
N TYR A 12 14.53 16.83 25.63
CA TYR A 12 14.39 17.90 24.63
C TYR A 12 13.02 18.56 24.68
N LEU A 13 11.96 17.77 24.80
CA LEU A 13 10.59 18.25 24.99
C LEU A 13 10.43 18.96 26.34
N ASP A 14 11.04 18.45 27.43
CA ASP A 14 11.09 19.10 28.74
C ASP A 14 11.80 20.46 28.70
N ARG A 15 12.87 20.57 27.91
CA ARG A 15 13.65 21.81 27.83
C ARG A 15 13.01 22.87 26.95
N TRP A 16 12.33 22.50 25.89
CA TRP A 16 11.82 23.42 24.87
C TRP A 16 10.31 23.66 24.94
N VAL A 17 9.51 22.62 25.13
CA VAL A 17 8.04 22.71 25.13
C VAL A 17 7.48 22.87 26.53
N TRP A 18 8.08 22.21 27.54
CA TRP A 18 7.48 22.08 28.87
C TRP A 18 8.20 22.80 30.01
N SER A 19 9.32 23.47 29.76
CA SER A 19 9.94 24.32 30.77
C SER A 19 8.98 25.41 31.26
N ARG A 20 8.17 25.95 30.39
CA ARG A 20 7.11 26.95 30.69
C ARG A 20 5.92 26.35 31.44
N ASN A 21 5.68 25.04 31.31
CA ASN A 21 4.53 24.35 31.88
C ASN A 21 4.81 23.70 33.24
N ARG A 22 6.05 23.64 33.68
CA ARG A 22 6.39 23.05 35.00
C ARG A 22 5.72 23.79 36.14
N ALA A 23 5.69 25.11 36.12
CA ALA A 23 5.01 25.92 37.10
C ALA A 23 3.49 25.69 37.14
N LEU A 24 2.88 25.44 35.97
CA LEU A 24 1.46 25.12 35.86
C LEU A 24 1.15 23.68 36.29
N LYS A 25 2.03 22.72 36.00
CA LYS A 25 1.92 21.33 36.50
C LYS A 25 1.93 21.25 38.03
N GLN A 26 2.65 22.16 38.71
CA GLN A 26 2.71 22.20 40.16
C GLN A 26 1.47 22.86 40.81
N ARG A 27 0.73 23.70 40.07
CA ARG A 27 -0.43 24.45 40.60
C ARG A 27 -1.76 23.70 40.57
N SER A 28 -1.96 22.72 39.68
CA SER A 28 -3.26 22.04 39.55
C SER A 28 -3.09 20.54 39.29
N LYS A 29 -3.69 19.72 40.17
CA LYS A 29 -3.75 18.26 40.03
C LYS A 29 -4.43 17.83 38.74
N SER A 30 -5.49 18.54 38.31
CA SER A 30 -6.22 18.27 37.10
C SER A 30 -5.35 18.51 35.85
N TYR A 31 -4.64 19.64 35.81
CA TYR A 31 -3.71 19.96 34.71
C TYR A 31 -2.59 18.92 34.60
N LYS A 32 -2.01 18.49 35.71
CA LYS A 32 -0.99 17.45 35.74
C LYS A 32 -1.50 16.16 35.09
N LYS A 33 -2.68 15.69 35.54
CA LYS A 33 -3.30 14.46 34.99
C LYS A 33 -3.58 14.57 33.52
N THR A 34 -4.11 15.70 33.03
CA THR A 34 -4.38 15.92 31.61
C THR A 34 -3.08 15.89 30.78
N MET A 35 -2.01 16.51 31.27
CA MET A 35 -0.72 16.52 30.56
C MET A 35 -0.08 15.11 30.52
N GLU A 36 -0.19 14.33 31.59
CA GLU A 36 0.27 12.93 31.58
C GLU A 36 -0.47 12.09 30.51
N TRP A 37 -1.77 12.30 30.34
CA TRP A 37 -2.54 11.68 29.26
C TRP A 37 -2.08 12.12 27.88
N VAL A 38 -1.87 13.42 27.66
CA VAL A 38 -1.39 13.96 26.39
C VAL A 38 0.00 13.40 26.04
N GLU A 39 0.90 13.36 27.03
CA GLU A 39 2.24 12.80 26.88
C GLU A 39 2.19 11.31 26.50
N SER A 40 1.34 10.55 27.18
CA SER A 40 1.17 9.11 26.89
C SER A 40 0.60 8.85 25.50
N ILE A 41 -0.39 9.63 25.07
CA ILE A 41 -0.96 9.54 23.72
C ILE A 41 0.08 9.91 22.67
N LEU A 42 0.81 11.00 22.87
CA LEU A 42 1.86 11.43 21.95
C LEU A 42 2.96 10.37 21.81
N PHE A 43 3.41 9.81 22.92
CA PHE A 43 4.37 8.70 22.93
C PHE A 43 3.83 7.49 22.15
N ALA A 44 2.59 7.08 22.42
CA ALA A 44 1.96 5.95 21.74
C ALA A 44 1.87 6.18 20.23
N VAL A 45 1.45 7.38 19.78
CA VAL A 45 1.36 7.74 18.35
C VAL A 45 2.74 7.69 17.67
N ILE A 46 3.77 8.24 18.31
CA ILE A 46 5.14 8.21 17.78
C ILE A 46 5.66 6.76 17.72
N ALA A 47 5.49 5.99 18.78
CA ALA A 47 5.95 4.61 18.84
C ALA A 47 5.26 3.73 17.77
N VAL A 48 3.94 3.82 17.65
CA VAL A 48 3.17 3.08 16.63
C VAL A 48 3.58 3.51 15.23
N THR A 49 3.81 4.81 14.99
CA THR A 49 4.27 5.31 13.69
C THR A 49 5.62 4.70 13.31
N ILE A 50 6.59 4.70 14.24
CA ILE A 50 7.90 4.08 14.02
C ILE A 50 7.75 2.58 13.72
N ILE A 51 6.95 1.88 14.51
CA ILE A 51 6.69 0.46 14.31
C ILE A 51 6.10 0.21 12.91
N ARG A 52 5.06 0.95 12.53
CA ARG A 52 4.41 0.80 11.21
C ARG A 52 5.31 1.17 10.03
N VAL A 53 6.19 2.13 10.19
CA VAL A 53 7.13 2.54 9.13
C VAL A 53 8.24 1.52 8.96
N PHE A 54 8.86 1.06 10.06
CA PHE A 54 10.12 0.33 10.00
C PHE A 54 10.02 -1.16 10.30
N LEU A 55 9.06 -1.62 11.09
CA LEU A 55 9.03 -3.00 11.54
C LEU A 55 7.98 -3.83 10.79
N PHE A 56 6.72 -3.46 10.87
CA PHE A 56 5.64 -4.23 10.24
C PHE A 56 4.40 -3.39 9.92
N GLY A 57 3.60 -3.88 8.97
CA GLY A 57 2.29 -3.36 8.65
C GLY A 57 1.22 -4.44 8.76
N MET A 58 0.00 -4.03 9.07
CA MET A 58 -1.17 -4.89 9.02
C MET A 58 -2.03 -4.48 7.83
N TYR A 59 -2.46 -5.45 7.03
CA TYR A 59 -3.25 -5.25 5.82
C TYR A 59 -4.38 -6.26 5.78
N VAL A 60 -5.43 -5.93 5.04
CA VAL A 60 -6.54 -6.84 4.73
C VAL A 60 -6.51 -7.11 3.24
N ILE A 61 -6.77 -8.35 2.83
CA ILE A 61 -6.85 -8.74 1.42
C ILE A 61 -8.19 -8.31 0.84
N PRO A 62 -8.23 -7.39 -0.14
CA PRO A 62 -9.48 -6.93 -0.73
C PRO A 62 -9.89 -7.72 -1.99
N THR A 63 -8.97 -8.44 -2.63
CA THR A 63 -9.18 -9.06 -3.94
C THR A 63 -8.75 -10.52 -3.97
N SER A 64 -9.35 -11.30 -4.88
CA SER A 64 -9.12 -12.74 -5.05
C SER A 64 -7.83 -13.10 -5.79
N SER A 65 -6.99 -12.14 -6.19
CA SER A 65 -5.80 -12.39 -7.02
C SER A 65 -4.72 -13.31 -6.41
N MET A 66 -4.81 -13.57 -5.11
CA MET A 66 -3.96 -14.52 -4.36
C MET A 66 -4.76 -15.68 -3.77
N GLU A 67 -5.98 -15.91 -4.30
CA GLU A 67 -6.91 -16.91 -3.81
C GLU A 67 -6.28 -18.30 -3.67
N LYS A 68 -6.80 -19.09 -2.73
CA LYS A 68 -6.26 -20.39 -2.28
C LYS A 68 -4.87 -20.33 -1.63
N THR A 69 -4.21 -19.17 -1.63
CA THR A 69 -3.04 -18.91 -0.79
C THR A 69 -3.39 -17.89 0.29
N LEU A 70 -4.08 -16.83 -0.09
CA LEU A 70 -4.60 -15.76 0.76
C LEU A 70 -6.03 -15.48 0.32
N LEU A 71 -6.97 -15.51 1.24
CA LEU A 71 -8.39 -15.32 0.95
C LEU A 71 -8.80 -13.85 1.12
N VAL A 72 -9.84 -13.45 0.41
CA VAL A 72 -10.46 -12.13 0.61
C VAL A 72 -10.95 -12.03 2.06
N GLY A 73 -10.60 -10.93 2.73
CA GLY A 73 -10.90 -10.70 4.15
C GLY A 73 -9.81 -11.17 5.12
N ASP A 74 -8.78 -11.89 4.67
CA ASP A 74 -7.65 -12.26 5.52
C ASP A 74 -6.89 -11.05 6.03
N TYR A 75 -6.51 -11.09 7.31
CA TYR A 75 -5.64 -10.11 7.94
C TYR A 75 -4.19 -10.55 7.84
N LEU A 76 -3.36 -9.74 7.21
CA LEU A 76 -1.95 -10.02 7.01
C LEU A 76 -1.06 -9.20 7.93
N TYR A 77 -0.09 -9.89 8.50
CA TYR A 77 1.05 -9.28 9.16
C TYR A 77 2.24 -9.28 8.20
N VAL A 78 2.65 -8.11 7.75
CA VAL A 78 3.72 -7.94 6.77
C VAL A 78 4.98 -7.42 7.44
N SER A 79 6.03 -8.23 7.45
CA SER A 79 7.34 -7.85 7.97
C SER A 79 8.06 -6.92 6.99
N LYS A 80 8.39 -5.72 7.44
CA LYS A 80 9.19 -4.77 6.65
C LYS A 80 10.70 -5.00 6.81
N VAL A 81 11.11 -5.62 7.92
CA VAL A 81 12.51 -5.91 8.18
C VAL A 81 13.04 -7.09 7.37
N ALA A 82 12.17 -7.95 6.85
CA ALA A 82 12.57 -9.11 6.05
C ALA A 82 13.39 -8.68 4.82
N TYR A 83 12.86 -7.73 4.03
CA TYR A 83 13.52 -7.20 2.83
C TYR A 83 14.05 -5.77 3.01
N GLY A 84 14.00 -5.26 4.22
CA GLY A 84 14.37 -3.90 4.59
C GLY A 84 13.23 -2.90 4.45
N PRO A 85 13.03 -2.05 5.47
CA PRO A 85 12.01 -1.01 5.41
C PRO A 85 12.40 0.09 4.42
N ALA A 86 11.41 0.60 3.68
CA ALA A 86 11.59 1.79 2.88
C ALA A 86 11.46 3.04 3.77
N MET A 87 12.37 4.00 3.59
CA MET A 87 12.24 5.33 4.19
C MET A 87 11.05 6.04 3.55
N PRO A 88 10.22 6.73 4.34
CA PRO A 88 9.10 7.46 3.77
C PRO A 88 9.59 8.60 2.87
N ASN A 89 9.04 8.69 1.67
CA ASN A 89 9.31 9.80 0.76
C ASN A 89 8.76 11.11 1.33
N THR A 90 7.60 11.04 2.00
CA THR A 90 6.95 12.19 2.66
C THR A 90 6.98 12.01 4.18
N PRO A 91 8.09 12.39 4.86
CA PRO A 91 8.26 12.14 6.30
C PRO A 91 7.25 12.90 7.16
N LEU A 92 6.79 14.08 6.70
CA LEU A 92 5.76 14.84 7.38
C LEU A 92 4.38 14.43 6.86
N SER A 93 3.78 13.49 7.53
CA SER A 93 2.41 13.03 7.27
C SER A 93 1.61 12.90 8.57
N PHE A 94 0.29 13.02 8.44
CA PHE A 94 -0.61 12.84 9.59
C PHE A 94 -0.48 11.41 10.11
N PRO A 95 -0.22 11.21 11.41
CA PRO A 95 0.01 9.89 11.97
C PRO A 95 -1.17 8.95 11.73
N LEU A 96 -0.87 7.68 11.46
CA LEU A 96 -1.83 6.59 11.27
C LEU A 96 -2.75 6.71 10.04
N VAL A 97 -2.62 7.77 9.27
CA VAL A 97 -3.38 8.00 8.02
C VAL A 97 -2.47 7.73 6.83
N HIS A 98 -2.99 7.02 5.82
CA HIS A 98 -2.16 6.61 4.69
C HIS A 98 -1.96 7.76 3.68
N HIS A 99 -3.01 8.22 3.03
CA HIS A 99 -2.90 9.21 1.95
C HIS A 99 -3.87 10.39 2.05
N THR A 100 -5.08 10.19 2.57
CA THR A 100 -6.14 11.20 2.60
C THR A 100 -6.62 11.43 4.01
N MET A 101 -6.85 12.68 4.40
CA MET A 101 -7.31 13.04 5.74
C MET A 101 -8.67 12.41 6.05
N PRO A 102 -8.92 11.98 7.30
CA PRO A 102 -10.24 11.56 7.73
C PRO A 102 -11.28 12.64 7.43
N PHE A 103 -12.47 12.20 6.99
CA PHE A 103 -13.60 13.08 6.63
C PHE A 103 -13.38 13.97 5.38
N SER A 104 -12.37 13.69 4.56
CA SER A 104 -12.15 14.36 3.28
C SER A 104 -11.74 13.35 2.22
N GLN A 105 -12.24 13.48 1.00
CA GLN A 105 -11.84 12.63 -0.13
C GLN A 105 -10.61 13.17 -0.86
N THR A 106 -10.40 14.48 -0.81
CA THR A 106 -9.36 15.17 -1.61
C THR A 106 -8.17 15.67 -0.80
N LYS A 107 -8.35 15.92 0.52
CA LYS A 107 -7.31 16.54 1.34
C LYS A 107 -6.18 15.56 1.65
N LYS A 108 -4.98 15.86 1.17
CA LYS A 108 -3.76 15.08 1.44
C LYS A 108 -3.45 15.03 2.93
N SER A 109 -3.05 13.87 3.43
CA SER A 109 -2.60 13.67 4.82
C SER A 109 -1.10 13.93 5.02
N PHE A 110 -0.41 14.37 3.98
CA PHE A 110 1.04 14.55 3.94
C PHE A 110 1.41 15.87 3.29
N VAL A 111 2.64 16.31 3.55
CA VAL A 111 3.21 17.56 3.02
C VAL A 111 4.26 17.20 1.98
N GLU A 112 4.19 17.81 0.79
CA GLU A 112 5.07 17.49 -0.35
C GLU A 112 6.32 18.36 -0.43
N TRP A 113 6.35 19.51 0.26
CA TRP A 113 7.50 20.42 0.26
C TRP A 113 8.75 19.85 0.97
N ILE A 114 8.58 18.80 1.81
CA ILE A 114 9.66 17.97 2.30
C ILE A 114 9.49 16.58 1.69
N SER A 115 10.25 16.30 0.64
CA SER A 115 10.26 15.00 -0.04
C SER A 115 11.68 14.46 -0.10
N TRP A 116 11.83 13.20 0.30
CA TRP A 116 13.10 12.48 0.23
C TRP A 116 13.09 11.51 -0.97
N PRO A 117 14.24 11.29 -1.62
CA PRO A 117 14.35 10.27 -2.65
C PRO A 117 14.06 8.89 -2.06
N TYR A 118 13.56 7.98 -2.90
CA TYR A 118 13.34 6.60 -2.48
C TYR A 118 14.64 5.98 -1.97
N HIS A 119 14.60 5.47 -0.76
CA HIS A 119 15.70 4.74 -0.15
C HIS A 119 15.15 3.58 0.68
N ARG A 120 15.73 2.40 0.50
CA ARG A 120 15.41 1.21 1.28
C ARG A 120 16.61 0.82 2.15
N LEU A 121 16.35 0.63 3.43
CA LEU A 121 17.37 0.14 4.36
C LEU A 121 17.61 -1.36 4.10
N LYS A 122 18.78 -1.85 4.50
CA LYS A 122 19.12 -3.26 4.38
C LYS A 122 18.20 -4.11 5.25
N GLY A 123 17.64 -5.18 4.67
CA GLY A 123 16.86 -6.19 5.36
C GLY A 123 17.70 -7.38 5.84
N PHE A 124 17.05 -8.31 6.51
CA PHE A 124 17.68 -9.55 6.97
C PHE A 124 17.74 -10.64 5.90
N GLY A 125 16.92 -10.53 4.86
CA GLY A 125 16.86 -11.48 3.75
C GLY A 125 16.72 -10.81 2.40
N HIS A 126 16.60 -11.65 1.37
CA HIS A 126 16.38 -11.23 -0.01
C HIS A 126 15.11 -11.91 -0.53
N VAL A 127 14.42 -11.24 -1.45
CA VAL A 127 13.26 -11.80 -2.14
C VAL A 127 13.68 -13.06 -2.89
N GLN A 128 12.91 -14.12 -2.73
CA GLN A 128 13.06 -15.38 -3.46
C GLN A 128 11.91 -15.56 -4.46
N ARG A 129 12.11 -16.42 -5.47
CA ARG A 129 11.01 -16.77 -6.38
C ARG A 129 9.89 -17.45 -5.60
N ASN A 130 8.66 -17.10 -5.92
CA ASN A 130 7.42 -17.54 -5.28
C ASN A 130 7.11 -16.90 -3.91
N ASP A 131 7.95 -16.00 -3.38
CA ASP A 131 7.58 -15.23 -2.19
C ASP A 131 6.35 -14.37 -2.46
N ALA A 132 5.46 -14.29 -1.47
CA ALA A 132 4.38 -13.32 -1.45
C ALA A 132 4.94 -11.96 -1.01
N VAL A 133 5.01 -11.00 -1.92
CA VAL A 133 5.63 -9.70 -1.68
C VAL A 133 4.59 -8.59 -1.69
N VAL A 134 4.62 -7.76 -0.66
CA VAL A 134 3.83 -6.51 -0.62
C VAL A 134 4.66 -5.36 -1.15
N PHE A 135 4.10 -4.60 -2.07
CA PHE A 135 4.75 -3.46 -2.70
C PHE A 135 3.74 -2.35 -3.01
N ASN A 136 4.23 -1.13 -3.17
CA ASN A 136 3.38 -0.03 -3.62
C ASN A 136 3.10 -0.16 -5.11
N PHE A 137 1.92 0.25 -5.56
CA PHE A 137 1.52 0.18 -6.95
C PHE A 137 2.56 0.87 -7.86
N PRO A 138 3.15 0.17 -8.86
CA PRO A 138 4.37 0.62 -9.53
C PRO A 138 4.14 1.62 -10.66
N GLU A 139 2.92 1.72 -11.21
CA GLU A 139 2.65 2.53 -12.38
C GLU A 139 2.36 3.98 -12.03
N GLY A 140 3.31 4.87 -12.38
CA GLY A 140 3.21 6.32 -12.27
C GLY A 140 2.89 6.84 -10.85
N ASP A 141 2.59 8.10 -10.76
CA ASP A 141 2.20 8.80 -9.52
C ASP A 141 0.76 9.33 -9.59
N THR A 142 0.13 9.21 -10.74
CA THR A 142 -1.18 9.76 -11.06
C THR A 142 -2.29 8.79 -10.64
N VAL A 143 -3.28 9.32 -9.95
CA VAL A 143 -4.42 8.57 -9.41
C VAL A 143 -5.72 9.27 -9.79
N VAL A 144 -6.66 8.54 -10.32
CA VAL A 144 -8.04 8.98 -10.51
C VAL A 144 -8.77 8.86 -9.19
N LEU A 145 -9.31 9.95 -8.66
CA LEU A 145 -9.82 9.98 -7.29
C LEU A 145 -11.05 9.10 -7.09
N ASP A 146 -11.88 8.98 -8.13
CA ASP A 146 -13.11 8.17 -8.10
C ASP A 146 -12.81 6.67 -8.14
N ASP A 147 -11.64 6.28 -8.69
CA ASP A 147 -11.16 4.91 -8.71
C ASP A 147 -9.65 4.85 -8.41
N PRO A 148 -9.26 4.99 -7.14
CA PRO A 148 -7.86 5.06 -6.73
C PRO A 148 -7.11 3.73 -6.88
N THR A 149 -7.82 2.62 -7.13
CA THR A 149 -7.23 1.29 -7.33
C THR A 149 -6.97 0.98 -8.80
N ALA A 150 -7.64 1.68 -9.72
CA ALA A 150 -7.44 1.50 -11.14
C ALA A 150 -6.15 2.17 -11.63
N ASN A 151 -5.62 1.61 -12.71
CA ASN A 151 -4.47 2.18 -13.38
C ASN A 151 -4.89 3.39 -14.22
N TYR A 152 -4.35 4.57 -13.90
CA TYR A 152 -4.60 5.79 -14.67
C TYR A 152 -4.39 5.62 -16.18
N TYR A 153 -3.33 4.92 -16.60
CA TYR A 153 -3.02 4.75 -18.02
C TYR A 153 -4.01 3.82 -18.73
N ASP A 154 -4.62 2.88 -18.03
CA ASP A 154 -5.67 2.03 -18.58
C ASP A 154 -6.95 2.83 -18.81
N ILE A 155 -7.33 3.64 -17.81
CA ILE A 155 -8.48 4.55 -17.93
C ILE A 155 -8.22 5.55 -19.07
N LEU A 156 -7.03 6.14 -19.12
CA LEU A 156 -6.66 7.07 -20.19
C LEU A 156 -6.75 6.43 -21.59
N ARG A 157 -6.29 5.18 -21.75
CA ARG A 157 -6.40 4.43 -23.01
C ARG A 157 -7.85 4.23 -23.42
N GLN A 158 -8.74 3.88 -22.48
CA GLN A 158 -10.17 3.74 -22.76
C GLN A 158 -10.79 5.07 -23.24
N TYR A 159 -10.43 6.18 -22.61
CA TYR A 159 -10.86 7.51 -23.06
C TYR A 159 -10.29 7.88 -24.42
N GLN A 160 -9.03 7.57 -24.69
CA GLN A 160 -8.41 7.79 -26.00
C GLN A 160 -9.05 6.95 -27.11
N LEU A 161 -9.42 5.70 -26.81
CA LEU A 161 -10.17 4.86 -27.76
C LEU A 161 -11.57 5.42 -28.08
N ARG A 162 -12.21 6.04 -27.08
CA ARG A 162 -13.58 6.57 -27.23
C ARG A 162 -13.63 7.96 -27.85
N TYR A 163 -12.71 8.85 -27.51
CA TYR A 163 -12.73 10.27 -27.88
C TYR A 163 -11.58 10.68 -28.82
N GLY A 164 -10.68 9.75 -29.16
CA GLY A 164 -9.47 10.00 -29.94
C GLY A 164 -8.25 10.33 -29.08
N PRO A 165 -7.04 10.19 -29.62
CA PRO A 165 -5.78 10.30 -28.85
C PRO A 165 -5.60 11.68 -28.19
N ASP A 166 -5.97 12.75 -28.86
CA ASP A 166 -5.76 14.12 -28.37
C ASP A 166 -6.84 14.56 -27.38
N ARG A 167 -8.12 14.23 -27.66
CA ARG A 167 -9.27 14.63 -26.83
C ARG A 167 -9.50 13.71 -25.63
N GLY A 168 -8.98 12.49 -25.66
CA GLY A 168 -9.20 11.50 -24.60
C GLY A 168 -8.71 11.99 -23.23
N ARG A 169 -7.54 12.63 -23.20
CA ARG A 169 -7.00 13.21 -21.96
C ARG A 169 -7.84 14.37 -21.43
N GLU A 170 -8.29 15.26 -22.31
CA GLU A 170 -9.14 16.39 -21.93
C GLU A 170 -10.49 15.91 -21.38
N ALA A 171 -11.09 14.92 -22.04
CA ALA A 171 -12.34 14.32 -21.59
C ALA A 171 -12.21 13.65 -20.22
N LEU A 172 -11.10 12.96 -19.98
CA LEU A 172 -10.79 12.35 -18.69
C LEU A 172 -10.67 13.41 -17.59
N LEU A 173 -9.92 14.50 -17.83
CA LEU A 173 -9.74 15.60 -16.90
C LEU A 173 -11.02 16.39 -16.59
N GLN A 174 -11.98 16.40 -17.52
CA GLN A 174 -13.29 17.05 -17.30
C GLN A 174 -14.24 16.19 -16.48
N GLN A 175 -14.09 14.88 -16.52
CA GLN A 175 -15.01 13.93 -15.85
C GLN A 175 -14.51 13.43 -14.50
N HIS A 176 -13.18 13.43 -14.28
CA HIS A 176 -12.56 12.88 -13.09
C HIS A 176 -11.59 13.87 -12.44
N GLU A 177 -11.58 13.89 -11.13
CA GLU A 177 -10.54 14.58 -10.37
C GLU A 177 -9.27 13.73 -10.33
N ILE A 178 -8.16 14.31 -10.78
CA ILE A 178 -6.86 13.62 -10.85
C ILE A 178 -5.90 14.24 -9.84
N ILE A 179 -5.29 13.39 -9.04
CA ILE A 179 -4.31 13.78 -8.03
C ILE A 179 -2.99 13.03 -8.25
N THR A 180 -1.90 13.60 -7.74
CA THR A 180 -0.61 12.91 -7.67
C THR A 180 -0.35 12.41 -6.26
N ARG A 181 0.16 11.17 -6.15
CA ARG A 181 0.58 10.57 -4.88
C ARG A 181 2.01 10.06 -5.01
N PRO A 182 2.94 10.46 -4.13
CA PRO A 182 4.26 9.85 -4.07
C PRO A 182 4.16 8.34 -3.77
N VAL A 183 5.21 7.59 -4.11
CA VAL A 183 5.18 6.12 -4.08
C VAL A 183 4.78 5.56 -2.72
N ASP A 184 5.26 6.16 -1.62
CA ASP A 184 4.92 5.74 -0.25
C ASP A 184 3.46 6.01 0.15
N LYS A 185 2.71 6.76 -0.66
CA LYS A 185 1.29 7.08 -0.47
C LYS A 185 0.37 6.38 -1.46
N ARG A 186 0.90 5.50 -2.30
CA ARG A 186 0.12 4.69 -3.23
C ARG A 186 -0.42 3.44 -2.56
N GLU A 187 -1.43 2.85 -3.19
CA GLU A 187 -2.03 1.60 -2.73
C GLU A 187 -1.01 0.47 -2.63
N ASN A 188 -1.18 -0.40 -1.64
CA ASN A 188 -0.31 -1.55 -1.45
C ASN A 188 -0.92 -2.77 -2.13
N TYR A 189 -0.12 -3.44 -2.93
CA TYR A 189 -0.48 -4.67 -3.62
C TYR A 189 0.32 -5.84 -3.05
N ILE A 190 -0.28 -7.02 -3.07
CA ILE A 190 0.43 -8.26 -2.78
C ILE A 190 0.37 -9.17 -4.00
N LYS A 191 1.53 -9.62 -4.45
CA LYS A 191 1.67 -10.56 -5.56
C LYS A 191 2.83 -11.51 -5.28
N ARG A 192 2.85 -12.62 -6.02
CA ARG A 192 3.91 -13.59 -5.96
C ARG A 192 5.09 -13.15 -6.83
N ALA A 193 6.32 -13.17 -6.28
CA ALA A 193 7.53 -12.85 -7.02
C ALA A 193 7.84 -13.99 -8.00
N VAL A 194 7.61 -13.77 -9.29
CA VAL A 194 7.78 -14.79 -10.33
C VAL A 194 9.23 -14.86 -10.81
N ALA A 195 9.84 -13.70 -11.04
CA ALA A 195 11.22 -13.56 -11.47
C ALA A 195 11.96 -12.53 -10.62
N LEU A 196 13.27 -12.63 -10.57
CA LEU A 196 14.15 -11.74 -9.81
C LEU A 196 14.99 -10.87 -10.77
N PRO A 197 15.61 -9.78 -10.27
CA PRO A 197 16.52 -8.98 -11.07
C PRO A 197 17.61 -9.84 -11.72
N GLY A 198 17.79 -9.69 -13.04
CA GLY A 198 18.71 -10.49 -13.86
C GLY A 198 18.11 -11.75 -14.48
N ASP A 199 16.89 -12.13 -14.10
CA ASP A 199 16.19 -13.23 -14.75
C ASP A 199 15.60 -12.81 -16.11
N THR A 200 15.57 -13.76 -17.05
CA THR A 200 14.81 -13.65 -18.30
C THR A 200 13.45 -14.28 -18.10
N LEU A 201 12.38 -13.50 -18.24
CA LEU A 201 11.00 -13.97 -18.12
C LEU A 201 10.37 -14.11 -19.50
N GLN A 202 9.71 -15.26 -19.75
CA GLN A 202 8.90 -15.51 -20.94
C GLN A 202 7.56 -16.12 -20.55
N VAL A 203 6.51 -15.77 -21.29
CA VAL A 203 5.19 -16.39 -21.17
C VAL A 203 4.84 -17.01 -22.52
N ILE A 204 4.74 -18.33 -22.57
CA ILE A 204 4.46 -19.10 -23.79
C ILE A 204 3.22 -19.95 -23.53
N HIS A 205 2.15 -19.73 -24.29
CA HIS A 205 0.86 -20.43 -24.13
C HIS A 205 0.33 -20.41 -22.69
N SER A 206 0.43 -19.26 -22.03
CA SER A 206 0.05 -19.03 -20.62
C SER A 206 0.95 -19.72 -19.58
N ASP A 207 1.99 -20.44 -19.99
CA ASP A 207 2.99 -20.96 -19.10
C ASP A 207 4.18 -20.01 -18.94
N VAL A 208 4.66 -19.91 -17.71
CA VAL A 208 5.75 -19.00 -17.35
C VAL A 208 7.07 -19.76 -17.39
N PHE A 209 8.05 -19.19 -18.09
CA PHE A 209 9.43 -19.68 -18.16
C PHE A 209 10.36 -18.63 -17.56
N VAL A 210 11.26 -19.07 -16.70
CA VAL A 210 12.30 -18.24 -16.11
C VAL A 210 13.66 -18.81 -16.48
N ASN A 211 14.49 -18.00 -17.15
CA ASN A 211 15.80 -18.43 -17.67
C ASN A 211 15.72 -19.67 -18.59
N GLY A 212 14.68 -19.71 -19.42
CA GLY A 212 14.44 -20.82 -20.35
C GLY A 212 13.91 -22.12 -19.70
N GLN A 213 13.70 -22.13 -18.39
CA GLN A 213 13.13 -23.26 -17.69
C GLN A 213 11.67 -22.98 -17.30
N PRO A 214 10.75 -23.95 -17.46
CA PRO A 214 9.39 -23.78 -17.00
C PRO A 214 9.37 -23.54 -15.48
N GLN A 215 8.59 -22.55 -15.07
CA GLN A 215 8.40 -22.32 -13.63
C GLN A 215 7.77 -23.57 -12.98
N SER A 216 8.27 -23.96 -11.81
CA SER A 216 7.65 -25.02 -11.02
C SER A 216 6.16 -24.76 -10.86
N ARG A 217 5.34 -25.79 -11.05
CA ARG A 217 3.89 -25.69 -10.99
C ARG A 217 3.47 -25.13 -9.63
N ILE A 218 2.91 -23.91 -9.63
CA ILE A 218 2.33 -23.30 -8.44
C ILE A 218 0.99 -24.01 -8.21
N PRO A 219 0.76 -24.62 -7.03
CA PRO A 219 -0.51 -25.21 -6.70
C PRO A 219 -1.64 -24.17 -6.82
N ASN A 220 -2.79 -24.60 -7.34
CA ASN A 220 -3.98 -23.75 -7.47
C ASN A 220 -3.81 -22.51 -8.36
N LYS A 221 -2.92 -22.55 -9.36
CA LYS A 221 -2.83 -21.52 -10.39
C LYS A 221 -4.15 -21.44 -11.15
N GLN A 222 -4.70 -20.27 -11.29
CA GLN A 222 -5.95 -20.02 -12.01
C GLN A 222 -5.67 -19.36 -13.35
N TYR A 223 -6.55 -19.60 -14.31
CA TYR A 223 -6.50 -19.01 -15.66
C TYR A 223 -7.85 -18.39 -15.97
N VAL A 224 -7.84 -17.32 -16.74
CA VAL A 224 -9.05 -16.75 -17.33
C VAL A 224 -9.28 -17.40 -18.66
N TYR A 225 -10.49 -17.92 -18.90
CA TYR A 225 -10.91 -18.54 -20.13
C TYR A 225 -12.01 -17.72 -20.79
N PHE A 226 -11.90 -17.50 -22.08
CA PHE A 226 -12.98 -16.94 -22.89
C PHE A 226 -13.72 -18.10 -23.54
N ILE A 227 -14.98 -18.27 -23.18
CA ILE A 227 -15.83 -19.34 -23.72
C ILE A 227 -16.75 -18.72 -24.76
N ARG A 228 -16.70 -19.22 -25.99
CA ARG A 228 -17.65 -18.87 -27.04
C ARG A 228 -18.71 -19.96 -27.15
N THR A 229 -19.96 -19.59 -26.90
CA THR A 229 -21.11 -20.48 -27.10
C THR A 229 -21.82 -20.21 -28.42
N ASP A 230 -22.71 -21.09 -28.80
CA ASP A 230 -23.63 -20.94 -29.92
C ASP A 230 -24.85 -20.05 -29.59
N GLY A 231 -24.86 -19.39 -28.48
CA GLY A 231 -25.97 -18.62 -27.92
C GLY A 231 -26.65 -19.34 -26.76
N THR A 232 -26.26 -20.56 -26.45
CA THR A 232 -26.74 -21.30 -25.28
C THR A 232 -26.13 -20.68 -24.02
N MET A 233 -26.98 -20.35 -23.05
CA MET A 233 -26.56 -19.87 -21.75
C MET A 233 -25.93 -21.01 -20.95
N ILE A 234 -24.73 -20.77 -20.43
CA ILE A 234 -24.08 -21.71 -19.51
C ILE A 234 -24.76 -21.56 -18.14
N ASN A 235 -25.12 -22.70 -17.54
CA ASN A 235 -25.70 -22.69 -16.20
C ASN A 235 -24.61 -22.28 -15.17
N PRO A 236 -24.77 -21.17 -14.45
CA PRO A 236 -23.80 -20.72 -13.45
C PRO A 236 -23.52 -21.78 -12.37
N GLN A 237 -24.53 -22.51 -11.94
CA GLN A 237 -24.38 -23.58 -10.95
C GLN A 237 -23.45 -24.69 -11.44
N ALA A 238 -23.53 -25.06 -12.71
CA ALA A 238 -22.65 -26.08 -13.27
C ALA A 238 -21.17 -25.59 -13.32
N LEU A 239 -20.93 -24.30 -13.47
CA LEU A 239 -19.58 -23.72 -13.38
C LEU A 239 -19.05 -23.78 -11.96
N GLU A 240 -19.87 -23.42 -10.97
CA GLU A 240 -19.51 -23.53 -9.55
C GLU A 240 -19.20 -24.96 -9.14
N ASP A 241 -20.03 -25.93 -9.55
CA ASP A 241 -19.82 -27.36 -9.27
C ASP A 241 -18.50 -27.88 -9.88
N MET A 242 -18.07 -27.28 -10.99
CA MET A 242 -16.76 -27.58 -11.60
C MET A 242 -15.61 -26.77 -10.97
N GLY A 243 -15.89 -25.92 -9.99
CA GLY A 243 -14.89 -25.04 -9.36
C GLY A 243 -14.41 -23.90 -10.25
N ILE A 244 -15.24 -23.49 -11.23
CA ILE A 244 -14.96 -22.37 -12.14
C ILE A 244 -15.70 -21.16 -11.58
N ALA A 245 -14.95 -20.20 -11.03
CA ALA A 245 -15.52 -18.92 -10.61
C ALA A 245 -15.80 -18.04 -11.83
N GLN A 246 -16.89 -17.27 -11.81
CA GLN A 246 -17.07 -16.19 -12.77
C GLN A 246 -16.02 -15.10 -12.47
N ALA A 247 -15.39 -14.55 -13.50
CA ALA A 247 -14.53 -13.39 -13.34
C ALA A 247 -15.39 -12.17 -13.02
N ASP A 248 -14.98 -11.41 -12.00
CA ASP A 248 -15.59 -10.13 -11.61
C ASP A 248 -15.43 -9.07 -12.70
#